data_f77a6aa75454346233db85690e5f2db2
#
_entry.id   f77a6aa75454346233db85690e5f2db2
#
_cell.length_a   1.000
_cell.length_b   1.000
_cell.length_c   1.000
_cell.angle_alpha   90.00
_cell.angle_beta   90.00
_cell.angle_gamma   90.00
#
_symmetry.space_group_name_H-M   'P 1'
#
loop_
_entity.id
_entity.type
_entity.pdbx_description
1 polymer ?
#
loop_
_entity_poly.entity_id
_entity_poly.type
_entity_poly.pdbx_seq_one_letter_code
_entity_poly.pdbx_strand_id
1 'polypeptide(L)'
;LKIRVGAIICRGNEFLMMENDKDPFLYSVGGRVKFGETAQEAIVREVLEETGTQMEIDRLGFVHENYFYLDEPGRENQVVYEISFYFYMKMPEDFSPVCESFTGSNHKERLVWLTMDGDEKIYPEFFRTELKQPCGFVKHMCTDDRR
;
A
#
# COMPACT_ATOMS: atom_id res chain seq x y z
N LEU A 1 16.43 -3.27 -7.40
CA LEU A 1 15.07 -3.01 -7.90
C LEU A 1 14.05 -3.85 -7.15
N LYS A 2 13.03 -3.20 -6.60
CA LYS A 2 11.90 -3.86 -5.96
C LYS A 2 10.63 -3.53 -6.72
N ILE A 3 9.77 -4.53 -6.91
CA ILE A 3 8.47 -4.33 -7.55
C ILE A 3 7.39 -4.70 -6.53
N ARG A 4 6.51 -3.76 -6.25
CA ARG A 4 5.46 -3.92 -5.25
C ARG A 4 4.10 -3.57 -5.82
N VAL A 5 3.07 -4.04 -5.13
CA VAL A 5 1.69 -3.66 -5.41
C VAL A 5 1.06 -3.13 -4.12
N GLY A 6 0.13 -2.22 -4.28
CA GLY A 6 -0.65 -1.70 -3.17
C GLY A 6 -2.11 -1.56 -3.55
N ALA A 7 -2.98 -1.73 -2.59
CA ALA A 7 -4.41 -1.65 -2.78
C ALA A 7 -4.96 -0.33 -2.25
N ILE A 8 -5.86 0.27 -3.01
CA ILE A 8 -6.63 1.44 -2.60
C ILE A 8 -8.03 0.94 -2.34
N ILE A 9 -8.40 0.87 -1.06
CA ILE A 9 -9.70 0.39 -0.60
C ILE A 9 -10.35 1.53 0.14
N CYS A 10 -11.41 2.10 -0.44
CA CYS A 10 -12.07 3.28 0.09
C CYS A 10 -13.52 2.98 0.45
N ARG A 11 -13.99 3.66 1.51
CA ARG A 11 -15.40 3.72 1.85
C ARG A 11 -15.71 5.15 2.31
N GLY A 12 -16.57 5.86 1.57
CA GLY A 12 -16.85 7.27 1.87
C GLY A 12 -15.57 8.10 1.92
N ASN A 13 -15.33 8.78 3.04
CA ASN A 13 -14.16 9.63 3.26
C ASN A 13 -13.00 8.89 3.92
N GLU A 14 -13.01 7.57 3.91
CA GLU A 14 -12.01 6.75 4.56
C GLU A 14 -11.28 5.85 3.55
N PHE A 15 -10.04 5.50 3.88
CA PHE A 15 -9.25 4.54 3.13
C PHE A 15 -8.53 3.60 4.09
N LEU A 16 -8.30 2.37 3.65
CA LEU A 16 -7.75 1.30 4.48
C LEU A 16 -6.23 1.27 4.41
N MET A 17 -5.59 1.31 5.57
CA MET A 17 -4.14 1.23 5.68
C MET A 17 -3.73 0.16 6.70
N MET A 18 -2.47 -0.21 6.66
CA MET A 18 -1.87 -1.17 7.56
C MET A 18 -0.99 -0.46 8.59
N GLU A 19 -1.23 -0.74 9.87
CA GLU A 19 -0.41 -0.28 10.98
C GLU A 19 0.37 -1.46 11.55
N ASN A 20 1.62 -1.28 11.91
CA ASN A 20 2.36 -2.30 12.65
C ASN A 20 3.02 -1.69 13.88
N ASP A 21 3.48 -2.55 14.79
CA ASP A 21 4.09 -2.13 16.05
C ASP A 21 5.57 -1.75 15.91
N LYS A 22 6.15 -1.94 14.73
CA LYS A 22 7.55 -1.69 14.44
C LYS A 22 7.80 -0.27 13.92
N ASP A 23 6.92 0.23 13.06
CA ASP A 23 7.09 1.49 12.36
C ASP A 23 6.18 2.58 12.92
N PRO A 24 6.63 3.86 12.92
CA PRO A 24 5.80 4.98 13.38
C PRO A 24 4.83 5.50 12.32
N PHE A 25 4.69 4.81 11.19
CA PHE A 25 3.83 5.22 10.09
C PHE A 25 2.98 4.05 9.61
N LEU A 26 1.92 4.38 8.87
CA LEU A 26 1.05 3.37 8.26
C LEU A 26 1.39 3.25 6.77
N TYR A 27 1.10 2.09 6.20
CA TYR A 27 1.38 1.84 4.79
C TYR A 27 0.22 1.11 4.13
N SER A 28 0.20 1.15 2.80
CA SER A 28 -0.88 0.55 2.03
C SER A 28 -0.92 -0.96 2.20
N VAL A 29 -2.12 -1.52 2.11
CA VAL A 29 -2.31 -2.97 1.96
C VAL A 29 -1.59 -3.40 0.68
N GLY A 30 -0.75 -4.41 0.75
CA GLY A 30 -0.02 -4.89 -0.42
C GLY A 30 1.26 -5.62 -0.06
N GLY A 31 2.14 -5.75 -1.03
CA GLY A 31 3.40 -6.45 -0.84
C GLY A 31 4.19 -6.57 -2.13
N ARG A 32 5.16 -7.47 -2.14
CA ARG A 32 6.01 -7.70 -3.30
C ARG A 32 5.34 -8.57 -4.34
N VAL A 33 5.58 -8.22 -5.60
CA VAL A 33 5.25 -9.11 -6.71
C VAL A 33 6.22 -10.29 -6.68
N LYS A 34 5.71 -11.50 -6.71
CA LYS A 34 6.53 -12.71 -6.76
C LYS A 34 6.86 -13.04 -8.21
N PHE A 35 8.04 -13.58 -8.43
CA PHE A 35 8.41 -14.04 -9.76
C PHE A 35 7.37 -15.06 -10.25
N GLY A 36 6.89 -14.85 -11.47
CA GLY A 36 5.88 -15.71 -12.07
C GLY A 36 4.45 -15.22 -11.97
N GLU A 37 4.21 -14.13 -11.21
CA GLU A 37 2.88 -13.51 -11.17
C GLU A 37 2.91 -12.11 -11.78
N THR A 38 1.76 -11.68 -12.28
CA THR A 38 1.59 -10.29 -12.74
C THR A 38 1.29 -9.40 -11.53
N ALA A 39 1.38 -8.08 -11.72
CA ALA A 39 1.00 -7.15 -10.66
C ALA A 39 -0.48 -7.33 -10.27
N GLN A 40 -1.35 -7.60 -11.23
CA GLN A 40 -2.77 -7.85 -10.97
C GLN A 40 -2.98 -9.09 -10.10
N GLU A 41 -2.29 -10.17 -10.44
CA GLU A 41 -2.36 -11.40 -9.63
C GLU A 41 -1.81 -11.17 -8.22
N ALA A 42 -0.72 -10.40 -8.12
CA ALA A 42 -0.10 -10.08 -6.84
C ALA A 42 -1.04 -9.32 -5.92
N ILE A 43 -1.74 -8.29 -6.43
CA ILE A 43 -2.61 -7.49 -5.57
C ILE A 43 -3.83 -8.28 -5.10
N VAL A 44 -4.40 -9.13 -5.94
CA VAL A 44 -5.52 -9.98 -5.52
C VAL A 44 -5.07 -10.92 -4.41
N ARG A 45 -3.90 -11.51 -4.55
CA ARG A 45 -3.32 -12.40 -3.53
C ARG A 45 -3.05 -11.65 -2.23
N GLU A 46 -2.38 -10.51 -2.30
CA GLU A 46 -2.02 -9.72 -1.11
C GLU A 46 -3.25 -9.21 -0.34
N VAL A 47 -4.27 -8.76 -1.06
CA VAL A 47 -5.52 -8.31 -0.43
C VAL A 47 -6.17 -9.46 0.31
N LEU A 48 -6.24 -10.65 -0.30
CA LEU A 48 -6.80 -11.82 0.35
C LEU A 48 -6.01 -12.22 1.60
N GLU A 49 -4.68 -12.23 1.50
CA GLU A 49 -3.81 -12.59 2.62
C GLU A 49 -3.95 -11.61 3.80
N GLU A 50 -4.02 -10.32 3.52
CA GLU A 50 -4.00 -9.30 4.57
C GLU A 50 -5.38 -8.94 5.10
N THR A 51 -6.43 -9.03 4.28
CA THR A 51 -7.79 -8.65 4.71
C THR A 51 -8.69 -9.85 4.97
N GLY A 52 -8.34 -11.03 4.49
CA GLY A 52 -9.19 -12.21 4.55
C GLY A 52 -10.32 -12.22 3.53
N THR A 53 -10.38 -11.22 2.66
CA THR A 53 -11.46 -11.07 1.68
C THR A 53 -10.88 -11.00 0.27
N GLN A 54 -11.46 -11.81 -0.62
CA GLN A 54 -11.10 -11.71 -2.04
C GLN A 54 -11.82 -10.51 -2.65
N MET A 55 -11.05 -9.65 -3.31
CA MET A 55 -11.60 -8.46 -3.98
C MET A 55 -11.20 -8.45 -5.44
N GLU A 56 -12.09 -7.91 -6.27
CA GLU A 56 -11.79 -7.65 -7.66
C GLU A 56 -11.09 -6.31 -7.82
N ILE A 57 -10.27 -6.20 -8.85
CA ILE A 57 -9.63 -4.94 -9.23
C ILE A 57 -10.66 -4.08 -9.97
N ASP A 58 -10.79 -2.82 -9.56
CA ASP A 58 -11.52 -1.82 -10.33
C ASP A 58 -10.64 -1.33 -11.48
N ARG A 59 -9.47 -0.74 -11.14
CA ARG A 59 -8.53 -0.25 -12.14
C ARG A 59 -7.17 0.06 -11.52
N LEU A 60 -6.16 0.11 -12.38
CA LEU A 60 -4.85 0.64 -11.97
C LEU A 60 -4.97 2.15 -11.78
N GLY A 61 -4.55 2.64 -10.63
CA GLY A 61 -4.62 4.07 -10.30
C GLY A 61 -3.30 4.79 -10.45
N PHE A 62 -2.21 4.17 -10.02
CA PHE A 62 -0.90 4.82 -9.98
C PHE A 62 0.21 3.85 -10.32
N VAL A 63 1.23 4.37 -11.00
CA VAL A 63 2.55 3.75 -11.06
C VAL A 63 3.50 4.69 -10.34
N HIS A 64 4.14 4.21 -9.31
CA HIS A 64 4.97 5.02 -8.42
C HIS A 64 6.41 4.56 -8.49
N GLU A 65 7.31 5.43 -8.92
CA GLU A 65 8.75 5.23 -8.84
C GLU A 65 9.25 5.93 -7.57
N ASN A 66 10.00 5.21 -6.75
CA ASN A 66 10.47 5.72 -5.49
C ASN A 66 11.93 5.38 -5.26
N TYR A 67 12.75 6.39 -5.00
CA TYR A 67 14.13 6.23 -4.54
C TYR A 67 14.22 6.65 -3.09
N PHE A 68 14.79 5.77 -2.27
CA PHE A 68 14.95 6.06 -0.85
C PHE A 68 16.15 5.31 -0.29
N TYR A 69 16.59 5.71 0.89
CA TYR A 69 17.65 5.02 1.61
C TYR A 69 17.05 4.01 2.57
N LEU A 70 17.74 2.88 2.73
CA LEU A 70 17.32 1.88 3.72
C LEU A 70 17.48 2.45 5.12
N ASP A 71 16.53 2.13 5.99
CA ASP A 71 16.57 2.47 7.40
C ASP A 71 16.91 1.22 8.20
N GLU A 72 18.06 0.61 7.85
CA GLU A 72 18.55 -0.61 8.51
C GLU A 72 19.97 -0.36 9.00
N PRO A 73 20.31 -0.79 10.24
CA PRO A 73 21.66 -0.62 10.77
C PRO A 73 22.73 -1.24 9.84
N GLY A 74 23.73 -0.44 9.49
CA GLY A 74 24.81 -0.86 8.59
C GLY A 74 24.50 -0.75 7.10
N ARG A 75 23.28 -0.35 6.74
CA ARG A 75 22.86 -0.22 5.33
C ARG A 75 22.25 1.15 5.01
N GLU A 76 22.47 2.14 5.85
CA GLU A 76 21.86 3.47 5.78
C GLU A 76 22.25 4.25 4.50
N ASN A 77 23.34 3.87 3.85
CA ASN A 77 23.80 4.50 2.61
C ASN A 77 23.34 3.73 1.36
N GLN A 78 22.58 2.66 1.53
CA GLN A 78 22.08 1.89 0.42
C GLN A 78 20.82 2.52 -0.17
N VAL A 79 20.90 2.84 -1.46
CA VAL A 79 19.75 3.40 -2.19
C VAL A 79 18.89 2.25 -2.69
N VAL A 80 17.60 2.37 -2.50
CA VAL A 80 16.61 1.44 -3.04
C VAL A 80 15.82 2.14 -4.12
N TYR A 81 15.62 1.45 -5.23
CA TYR A 81 14.70 1.84 -6.29
C TYR A 81 13.52 0.88 -6.28
N GLU A 82 12.33 1.42 -6.10
CA GLU A 82 11.11 0.64 -5.96
C GLU A 82 10.06 1.15 -6.95
N ILE A 83 9.46 0.23 -7.67
CA ILE A 83 8.31 0.53 -8.54
C ILE A 83 7.10 -0.13 -7.91
N SER A 84 6.06 0.66 -7.65
CA SER A 84 4.81 0.18 -7.06
C SER A 84 3.64 0.45 -7.99
N PHE A 85 2.77 -0.55 -8.12
CA PHE A 85 1.51 -0.44 -8.83
C PHE A 85 0.39 -0.36 -7.81
N TYR A 86 -0.38 0.73 -7.80
CA TYR A 86 -1.51 0.89 -6.87
C TYR A 86 -2.81 0.73 -7.63
N PHE A 87 -3.61 -0.21 -7.16
CA PHE A 87 -4.89 -0.56 -7.79
C PHE A 87 -6.04 -0.11 -6.90
N TYR A 88 -7.03 0.56 -7.52
CA TYR A 88 -8.33 0.74 -6.86
C TYR A 88 -9.04 -0.60 -6.87
N MET A 89 -9.52 -1.03 -5.70
CA MET A 89 -10.21 -2.30 -5.54
C MET A 89 -11.71 -2.08 -5.40
N LYS A 90 -12.49 -3.09 -5.80
CA LYS A 90 -13.93 -3.11 -5.59
C LYS A 90 -14.20 -3.73 -4.23
N MET A 91 -14.51 -2.89 -3.24
CA MET A 91 -14.80 -3.37 -1.90
C MET A 91 -16.21 -3.96 -1.84
N PRO A 92 -16.36 -5.22 -1.38
CA PRO A 92 -17.70 -5.78 -1.16
C PRO A 92 -18.47 -5.00 -0.09
N GLU A 93 -19.80 -4.91 -0.24
CA GLU A 93 -20.65 -4.16 0.71
C GLU A 93 -20.57 -4.71 2.13
N ASP A 94 -20.42 -6.03 2.27
CA ASP A 94 -20.32 -6.71 3.56
C ASP A 94 -18.89 -6.85 4.06
N PHE A 95 -17.96 -6.07 3.50
CA PHE A 95 -16.55 -6.19 3.85
C PHE A 95 -16.31 -5.86 5.32
N SER A 96 -15.70 -6.82 6.02
CA SER A 96 -15.25 -6.66 7.40
C SER A 96 -13.84 -7.24 7.49
N PRO A 97 -12.80 -6.39 7.50
CA PRO A 97 -11.43 -6.90 7.51
C PRO A 97 -11.08 -7.59 8.82
N VAL A 98 -10.18 -8.57 8.73
CA VAL A 98 -9.56 -9.15 9.91
C VAL A 98 -8.73 -8.06 10.57
N CYS A 99 -9.00 -7.80 11.85
CA CYS A 99 -8.42 -6.64 12.53
C CYS A 99 -6.93 -6.76 12.84
N GLU A 100 -6.43 -7.97 13.04
CA GLU A 100 -5.04 -8.16 13.45
C GLU A 100 -4.41 -9.38 12.79
N SER A 101 -3.12 -9.26 12.47
CA SER A 101 -2.30 -10.37 11.98
C SER A 101 -0.86 -10.19 12.48
N PHE A 102 -0.01 -11.16 12.20
CA PHE A 102 1.39 -11.10 12.57
C PHE A 102 2.27 -11.27 11.34
N THR A 103 3.35 -10.50 11.26
CA THR A 103 4.37 -10.66 10.23
C THR A 103 5.21 -11.91 10.51
N GLY A 104 6.02 -12.31 9.54
CA GLY A 104 6.98 -13.40 9.70
C GLY A 104 8.00 -13.19 10.81
N SER A 105 8.21 -11.95 11.26
CA SER A 105 9.08 -11.60 12.38
C SER A 105 8.32 -11.38 13.70
N ASN A 106 7.07 -11.82 13.78
CA ASN A 106 6.20 -11.70 14.96
C ASN A 106 5.82 -10.26 15.33
N HIS A 107 5.95 -9.31 14.43
CA HIS A 107 5.42 -7.97 14.64
C HIS A 107 3.93 -7.97 14.35
N LYS A 108 3.17 -7.33 15.21
CA LYS A 108 1.72 -7.24 15.08
C LYS A 108 1.35 -6.23 13.99
N GLU A 109 0.48 -6.65 13.09
CA GLU A 109 -0.09 -5.79 12.05
C GLU A 109 -1.58 -5.64 12.28
N ARG A 110 -2.11 -4.48 11.95
CA ARG A 110 -3.51 -4.16 12.13
C ARG A 110 -4.01 -3.29 10.99
N LEU A 111 -5.19 -3.64 10.46
CA LEU A 111 -5.86 -2.82 9.46
C LEU A 111 -6.61 -1.68 10.15
N VAL A 112 -6.46 -0.48 9.61
CA VAL A 112 -7.04 0.74 10.18
C VAL A 112 -7.68 1.55 9.07
N TRP A 113 -8.91 2.00 9.29
CA TRP A 113 -9.54 2.98 8.42
C TRP A 113 -9.08 4.37 8.82
N LEU A 114 -8.50 5.10 7.88
CA LEU A 114 -8.07 6.48 8.08
C LEU A 114 -8.99 7.41 7.31
N THR A 115 -9.26 8.59 7.90
CA THR A 115 -9.98 9.63 7.16
C THR A 115 -9.03 10.36 6.21
N MET A 116 -9.55 10.83 5.09
CA MET A 116 -8.75 11.55 4.10
C MET A 116 -8.22 12.89 4.62
N ASP A 117 -8.84 13.43 5.68
CA ASP A 117 -8.45 14.69 6.29
C ASP A 117 -7.54 14.53 7.50
N GLY A 118 -7.15 13.31 7.84
CA GLY A 118 -6.26 13.03 8.95
C GLY A 118 -4.82 13.48 8.71
N ASP A 119 -3.99 13.40 9.74
CA ASP A 119 -2.59 13.82 9.70
C ASP A 119 -1.59 12.72 10.03
N GLU A 120 -2.05 11.48 10.16
CA GLU A 120 -1.15 10.35 10.39
C GLU A 120 -0.12 10.25 9.26
N LYS A 121 1.10 9.88 9.61
CA LYS A 121 2.14 9.65 8.62
C LYS A 121 1.86 8.35 7.86
N ILE A 122 1.76 8.43 6.55
CA ILE A 122 1.43 7.30 5.70
C ILE A 122 2.40 7.17 4.53
N TYR A 123 2.50 5.96 3.99
CA TYR A 123 3.18 5.67 2.74
C TYR A 123 2.24 4.87 1.84
N PRO A 124 2.00 5.30 0.60
CA PRO A 124 2.56 6.50 -0.03
C PRO A 124 1.85 7.77 0.47
N GLU A 125 2.61 8.84 0.64
CA GLU A 125 2.08 10.11 1.14
C GLU A 125 1.03 10.72 0.21
N PHE A 126 1.16 10.50 -1.09
CA PHE A 126 0.25 11.09 -2.07
C PHE A 126 -1.20 10.58 -1.96
N PHE A 127 -1.46 9.51 -1.22
CA PHE A 127 -2.83 9.07 -0.97
C PHE A 127 -3.66 10.19 -0.32
N ARG A 128 -3.07 11.01 0.54
CA ARG A 128 -3.78 12.11 1.22
C ARG A 128 -4.40 13.10 0.25
N THR A 129 -3.72 13.39 -0.85
CA THR A 129 -4.19 14.37 -1.82
C THR A 129 -4.93 13.71 -2.98
N GLU A 130 -4.40 12.61 -3.50
CA GLU A 130 -4.91 12.01 -4.72
C GLU A 130 -6.22 11.25 -4.54
N LEU A 131 -6.45 10.65 -3.36
CA LEU A 131 -7.69 9.90 -3.13
C LEU A 131 -8.91 10.78 -2.90
N LYS A 132 -8.71 12.06 -2.60
CA LYS A 132 -9.83 13.02 -2.44
C LYS A 132 -10.55 13.28 -3.75
N GLN A 133 -9.80 13.30 -4.85
CA GLN A 133 -10.35 13.53 -6.20
C GLN A 133 -9.68 12.57 -7.18
N PRO A 134 -10.14 11.32 -7.22
CA PRO A 134 -9.53 10.32 -8.12
C PRO A 134 -9.64 10.72 -9.58
N CYS A 135 -8.54 10.58 -10.31
CA CYS A 135 -8.51 10.77 -11.75
C CYS A 135 -9.09 9.57 -12.47
N GLY A 136 -9.62 9.79 -13.68
CA GLY A 136 -10.09 8.71 -14.54
C GLY A 136 -8.98 8.00 -15.34
N PHE A 137 -7.71 8.31 -15.07
CA PHE A 137 -6.57 7.73 -15.78
C PHE A 137 -5.46 7.37 -14.80
N VAL A 138 -4.50 6.55 -15.26
CA VAL A 138 -3.35 6.15 -14.45
C VAL A 138 -2.40 7.33 -14.28
N LYS A 139 -2.03 7.63 -13.04
CA LYS A 139 -1.05 8.67 -12.75
C LYS A 139 0.31 8.08 -12.47
N HIS A 140 1.33 8.67 -13.07
CA HIS A 140 2.72 8.34 -12.79
C HIS A 140 3.23 9.29 -11.70
N MET A 141 3.62 8.71 -10.57
CA MET A 141 4.15 9.44 -9.42
C MET A 141 5.64 9.14 -9.28
N CYS A 142 6.38 10.14 -8.86
CA CYS A 142 7.83 10.02 -8.68
C CYS A 142 8.23 10.67 -7.37
N THR A 143 8.89 9.93 -6.48
CA THR A 143 9.51 10.47 -5.27
C THR A 143 10.97 10.08 -5.25
N ASP A 144 11.84 11.03 -4.93
CA ASP A 144 13.27 10.81 -4.98
C ASP A 144 13.94 11.49 -3.78
N ASP A 145 14.29 10.67 -2.80
CA ASP A 145 14.94 11.15 -1.58
C ASP A 145 16.46 10.97 -1.62
N ARG A 146 17.04 10.74 -2.80
CA ARG A 146 18.49 10.62 -2.92
C ARG A 146 19.19 11.93 -2.56
N ARG A 147 20.24 11.78 -1.78
CA ARG A 147 21.05 12.91 -1.31
C ARG A 147 22.09 13.33 -2.33
#